data_163d0095c7906669dc7b46d098918e4c
#
_entry.id   163d0095c7906669dc7b46d098918e4c
#
_cell.length_a   1.000
_cell.length_b   1.000
_cell.length_c   1.000
_cell.angle_alpha   90.00
_cell.angle_beta   90.00
_cell.angle_gamma   90.00
#
_symmetry.space_group_name_H-M   'P 1'
#
loop_
_entity.id
_entity.type
_entity.pdbx_description
1 polymer ?
#
loop_
_entity_poly.entity_id
_entity_poly.type
_entity_poly.pdbx_seq_one_letter_code
_entity_poly.pdbx_strand_id
1 'polypeptide(L)'
;MEITKEDKRSVIDHCYLTYFISGMVILIFGVILPNLIEERNLSFTAAGGLLSFLAIGNLCSSLVYPVFCGMMSQKMAVVVLAIPYPMCLFLFTLGLPVPVLYVMIFLIGITKGMITIINNHAIRQVTGSSNQYLNLLHMWYAVGFFLPC
;
A
#
# COMPACT_ATOMS: atom_id res chain seq x y z
N MET A 1 23.76 -11.00 15.38
CA MET A 1 23.14 -12.16 14.69
C MET A 1 23.40 -11.95 13.21
N GLU A 2 24.32 -12.71 12.62
CA GLU A 2 24.62 -12.59 11.18
C GLU A 2 23.42 -13.12 10.40
N ILE A 3 22.82 -12.26 9.60
CA ILE A 3 21.74 -12.64 8.69
C ILE A 3 22.35 -13.50 7.58
N THR A 4 21.89 -14.74 7.42
CA THR A 4 22.39 -15.65 6.38
C THR A 4 22.08 -15.11 4.98
N LYS A 5 22.84 -15.56 3.97
CA LYS A 5 22.63 -15.11 2.57
C LYS A 5 21.22 -15.49 2.05
N GLU A 6 20.70 -16.61 2.52
CA GLU A 6 19.34 -17.09 2.21
C GLU A 6 18.27 -16.20 2.85
N ASP A 7 18.46 -15.81 4.12
CA ASP A 7 17.54 -14.90 4.79
C ASP A 7 17.46 -13.53 4.11
N LYS A 8 18.61 -13.00 3.66
CA LYS A 8 18.66 -11.73 2.91
C LYS A 8 17.84 -11.80 1.62
N ARG A 9 18.01 -12.88 0.85
CA ARG A 9 17.29 -13.10 -0.40
C ARG A 9 15.79 -13.20 -0.15
N SER A 10 15.38 -13.98 0.84
CA SER A 10 13.98 -14.12 1.22
C SER A 10 13.33 -12.78 1.57
N VAL A 11 14.01 -11.91 2.33
CA VAL A 11 13.50 -10.57 2.66
C VAL A 11 13.34 -9.71 1.41
N ILE A 12 14.31 -9.73 0.50
CA ILE A 12 14.28 -8.97 -0.76
C ILE A 12 13.09 -9.42 -1.63
N ASP A 13 12.94 -10.72 -1.81
CA ASP A 13 11.86 -11.30 -2.64
C ASP A 13 10.48 -10.96 -2.06
N HIS A 14 10.32 -11.01 -0.74
CA HIS A 14 9.09 -10.60 -0.06
C HIS A 14 8.78 -9.10 -0.25
N CYS A 15 9.80 -8.25 -0.17
CA CYS A 15 9.61 -6.82 -0.40
C CYS A 15 9.17 -6.53 -1.84
N TYR A 16 9.77 -7.19 -2.82
CA TYR A 16 9.41 -7.03 -4.24
C TYR A 16 7.98 -7.49 -4.50
N LEU A 17 7.60 -8.68 -4.00
CA LEU A 17 6.24 -9.20 -4.11
C LEU A 17 5.21 -8.26 -3.48
N THR A 18 5.50 -7.75 -2.29
CA THR A 18 4.59 -6.83 -1.58
C THR A 18 4.41 -5.51 -2.35
N TYR A 19 5.47 -4.98 -2.95
CA TYR A 19 5.39 -3.78 -3.78
C TYR A 19 4.64 -4.02 -5.09
N PHE A 20 4.85 -5.15 -5.72
CA PHE A 20 4.12 -5.58 -6.92
C PHE A 20 2.61 -5.64 -6.63
N ILE A 21 2.21 -6.32 -5.55
CA ILE A 21 0.80 -6.40 -5.12
C ILE A 21 0.25 -5.01 -4.81
N SER A 22 1.02 -4.15 -4.15
CA SER A 22 0.61 -2.78 -3.86
C SER A 22 0.36 -1.96 -5.13
N GLY A 23 1.17 -2.16 -6.19
CA GLY A 23 0.95 -1.55 -7.50
C GLY A 23 -0.36 -2.01 -8.13
N MET A 24 -0.63 -3.31 -8.13
CA MET A 24 -1.89 -3.89 -8.63
C MET A 24 -3.12 -3.32 -7.91
N VAL A 25 -3.07 -3.24 -6.58
CA VAL A 25 -4.20 -2.71 -5.78
C VAL A 25 -4.52 -1.26 -6.13
N ILE A 26 -3.50 -0.42 -6.33
CA ILE A 26 -3.72 0.98 -6.72
C ILE A 26 -4.31 1.09 -8.11
N LEU A 27 -3.91 0.24 -9.06
CA LEU A 27 -4.53 0.20 -10.37
C LEU A 27 -6.00 -0.23 -10.29
N ILE A 28 -6.31 -1.30 -9.56
CA ILE A 28 -7.69 -1.77 -9.36
C ILE A 28 -8.56 -0.64 -8.80
N PHE A 29 -8.04 0.11 -7.82
CA PHE A 29 -8.73 1.27 -7.29
C PHE A 29 -8.96 2.35 -8.36
N GLY A 30 -7.97 2.62 -9.21
CA GLY A 30 -8.08 3.54 -10.34
C GLY A 30 -9.16 3.14 -11.35
N VAL A 31 -9.35 1.83 -11.58
CA VAL A 31 -10.39 1.29 -12.47
C VAL A 31 -11.78 1.31 -11.80
N ILE A 32 -11.87 1.04 -10.51
CA ILE A 32 -13.15 1.04 -9.77
C ILE A 32 -13.70 2.46 -9.62
N LEU A 33 -12.86 3.47 -9.46
CA LEU A 33 -13.27 4.83 -9.16
C LEU A 33 -14.20 5.45 -10.23
N PRO A 34 -13.94 5.35 -11.54
CA PRO A 34 -14.87 5.83 -12.57
C PRO A 34 -16.23 5.15 -12.49
N ASN A 35 -16.28 3.83 -12.33
CA ASN A 35 -17.51 3.07 -12.19
C ASN A 35 -18.29 3.52 -10.94
N LEU A 36 -17.59 3.76 -9.83
CA LEU A 36 -18.18 4.25 -8.59
C LEU A 36 -18.81 5.65 -8.76
N ILE A 37 -18.16 6.52 -9.54
CA ILE A 37 -18.68 7.86 -9.88
C ILE A 37 -20.00 7.72 -10.64
N GLU A 38 -20.04 6.87 -11.65
CA GLU A 38 -21.20 6.67 -12.50
C GLU A 38 -22.35 5.99 -11.75
N GLU A 39 -22.10 4.85 -11.09
CA GLU A 39 -23.12 4.09 -10.35
C GLU A 39 -23.73 4.87 -9.17
N ARG A 40 -22.94 5.73 -8.53
CA ARG A 40 -23.34 6.48 -7.33
C ARG A 40 -23.71 7.92 -7.61
N ASN A 41 -23.68 8.37 -8.87
CA ASN A 41 -23.87 9.77 -9.24
C ASN A 41 -23.00 10.72 -8.39
N LEU A 42 -21.74 10.33 -8.14
CA LEU A 42 -20.82 11.15 -7.38
C LEU A 42 -20.39 12.37 -8.20
N SER A 43 -20.31 13.53 -7.56
CA SER A 43 -19.70 14.69 -8.18
C SER A 43 -18.18 14.46 -8.38
N PHE A 44 -17.60 15.09 -9.41
CA PHE A 44 -16.16 15.08 -9.60
C PHE A 44 -15.40 15.64 -8.39
N THR A 45 -16.01 16.57 -7.65
CA THR A 45 -15.46 17.08 -6.39
C THR A 45 -15.38 15.98 -5.31
N ALA A 46 -16.42 15.16 -5.18
CA ALA A 46 -16.40 14.02 -4.26
C ALA A 46 -15.35 13.00 -4.65
N ALA A 47 -15.23 12.67 -5.94
CA ALA A 47 -14.20 11.74 -6.44
C ALA A 47 -12.77 12.26 -6.20
N GLY A 48 -12.51 13.53 -6.48
CA GLY A 48 -11.25 14.20 -6.19
C GLY A 48 -10.94 14.21 -4.68
N GLY A 49 -11.98 14.39 -3.85
CA GLY A 49 -11.89 14.27 -2.40
C GLY A 49 -11.43 12.88 -1.95
N LEU A 50 -11.95 11.80 -2.55
CA LEU A 50 -11.52 10.43 -2.25
C LEU A 50 -10.02 10.24 -2.53
N LEU A 51 -9.51 10.71 -3.67
CA LEU A 51 -8.08 10.66 -3.98
C LEU A 51 -7.24 11.50 -3.01
N SER A 52 -7.76 12.65 -2.57
CA SER A 52 -7.10 13.50 -1.59
C SER A 52 -7.00 12.79 -0.24
N PHE A 53 -8.04 12.10 0.22
CA PHE A 53 -8.01 11.32 1.44
C PHE A 53 -7.04 10.14 1.37
N LEU A 54 -6.89 9.50 0.22
CA LEU A 54 -5.84 8.50 -0.02
C LEU A 54 -4.45 9.10 0.19
N ALA A 55 -4.20 10.28 -0.39
CA ALA A 55 -2.92 10.98 -0.27
C ALA A 55 -2.64 11.42 1.18
N ILE A 56 -3.64 11.98 1.86
CA ILE A 56 -3.54 12.38 3.27
C ILE A 56 -3.25 11.17 4.16
N GLY A 57 -3.94 10.04 3.95
CA GLY A 57 -3.68 8.80 4.66
C GLY A 57 -2.23 8.32 4.46
N ASN A 58 -1.74 8.38 3.23
CA ASN A 58 -0.36 8.03 2.92
C ASN A 58 0.67 8.96 3.62
N LEU A 59 0.39 10.25 3.74
CA LEU A 59 1.22 11.18 4.51
C LEU A 59 1.17 10.87 6.01
N CYS A 60 -0.03 10.63 6.55
CA CYS A 60 -0.22 10.28 7.97
C CYS A 60 0.51 8.99 8.36
N SER A 61 0.77 8.09 7.41
CA SER A 61 1.50 6.85 7.66
C SER A 61 2.89 7.08 8.25
N SER A 62 3.56 8.17 7.86
CA SER A 62 4.89 8.53 8.40
C SER A 62 4.87 8.86 9.89
N LEU A 63 3.74 9.38 10.39
CA LEU A 63 3.53 9.68 11.81
C LEU A 63 3.12 8.43 12.60
N VAL A 64 2.35 7.54 11.98
CA VAL A 64 1.85 6.31 12.60
C VAL A 64 2.93 5.22 12.64
N TYR A 65 3.83 5.19 11.64
CA TYR A 65 4.86 4.18 11.48
C TYR A 65 5.74 3.94 12.73
N PRO A 66 6.33 4.97 13.39
CA PRO A 66 7.20 4.74 14.55
C PRO A 66 6.47 4.07 15.71
N VAL A 67 5.21 4.47 15.95
CA VAL A 67 4.37 3.90 17.00
C VAL A 67 4.03 2.45 16.69
N PHE A 68 3.64 2.19 15.46
CA PHE A 68 3.23 0.85 15.01
C PHE A 68 4.40 -0.14 15.04
N CYS A 69 5.58 0.26 14.58
CA CYS A 69 6.78 -0.59 14.60
C CYS A 69 7.37 -0.79 16.00
N GLY A 70 7.05 0.07 16.96
CA GLY A 70 7.37 -0.15 18.37
C GLY A 70 6.51 -1.24 19.02
N MET A 71 5.34 -1.55 18.45
CA MET A 71 4.39 -2.51 19.01
C MET A 71 4.57 -3.94 18.47
N MET A 72 5.12 -4.11 17.28
CA MET A 72 5.24 -5.43 16.65
C MET A 72 6.45 -5.56 15.72
N SER A 73 6.83 -6.81 15.41
CA SER A 73 7.93 -7.08 14.47
C SER A 73 7.56 -6.66 13.04
N GLN A 74 8.56 -6.33 12.22
CA GLN A 74 8.36 -5.93 10.81
C GLN A 74 7.58 -6.98 10.00
N LYS A 75 7.85 -8.28 10.21
CA LYS A 75 7.13 -9.37 9.54
C LYS A 75 5.65 -9.35 9.88
N MET A 76 5.32 -9.21 11.17
CA MET A 76 3.94 -9.16 11.64
C MET A 76 3.23 -7.89 11.15
N ALA A 77 3.94 -6.76 11.11
CA ALA A 77 3.44 -5.50 10.59
C ALA A 77 2.98 -5.63 9.12
N VAL A 78 3.78 -6.24 8.26
CA VAL A 78 3.42 -6.44 6.83
C VAL A 78 2.19 -7.32 6.69
N VAL A 79 2.08 -8.41 7.44
CA VAL A 79 0.92 -9.30 7.41
C VAL A 79 -0.35 -8.57 7.87
N VAL A 80 -0.29 -7.87 8.98
CA VAL A 80 -1.43 -7.09 9.50
C VAL A 80 -1.87 -6.00 8.52
N LEU A 81 -0.90 -5.32 7.89
CA LEU A 81 -1.17 -4.26 6.92
C LEU A 81 -1.65 -4.80 5.56
N ALA A 82 -1.41 -6.08 5.24
CA ALA A 82 -1.94 -6.68 4.01
C ALA A 82 -3.45 -6.95 4.07
N ILE A 83 -4.03 -7.10 5.28
CA ILE A 83 -5.46 -7.44 5.47
C ILE A 83 -6.40 -6.29 5.01
N PRO A 84 -6.16 -5.00 5.33
CA PRO A 84 -7.04 -3.92 4.92
C PRO A 84 -7.25 -3.79 3.42
N TYR A 85 -6.27 -4.17 2.59
CA TYR A 85 -6.40 -4.06 1.14
C TYR A 85 -7.57 -4.86 0.56
N PRO A 86 -7.60 -6.20 0.67
CA PRO A 86 -8.69 -6.98 0.12
C PRO A 86 -10.01 -6.69 0.84
N MET A 87 -9.96 -6.41 2.14
CA MET A 87 -11.16 -6.06 2.91
C MET A 87 -11.80 -4.77 2.39
N CYS A 88 -11.02 -3.72 2.18
CA CYS A 88 -11.53 -2.47 1.65
C CYS A 88 -12.05 -2.61 0.21
N LEU A 89 -11.34 -3.34 -0.67
CA LEU A 89 -11.81 -3.61 -2.02
C LEU A 89 -13.18 -4.33 -2.02
N PHE A 90 -13.33 -5.33 -1.17
CA PHE A 90 -14.61 -6.03 -0.99
C PHE A 90 -15.71 -5.09 -0.49
N LEU A 91 -15.42 -4.26 0.49
CA LEU A 91 -16.39 -3.31 1.04
C LEU A 91 -16.83 -2.24 0.02
N PHE A 92 -15.98 -1.89 -0.97
CA PHE A 92 -16.37 -1.00 -2.07
C PHE A 92 -17.54 -1.55 -2.89
N THR A 93 -17.70 -2.88 -2.97
CA THR A 93 -18.79 -3.53 -3.70
C THR A 93 -20.14 -3.50 -2.96
N LEU A 94 -20.13 -3.24 -1.63
CA LEU A 94 -21.31 -3.35 -0.77
C LEU A 94 -22.24 -2.12 -0.76
N GLY A 95 -22.03 -1.14 -1.63
CA GLY A 95 -22.96 -0.05 -1.70
C GLY A 95 -22.96 0.92 -0.51
N LEU A 96 -21.85 1.04 0.21
CA LEU A 96 -21.72 1.84 1.42
C LEU A 96 -21.90 3.36 1.16
N PRO A 97 -22.36 4.14 2.15
CA PRO A 97 -22.51 5.59 2.02
C PRO A 97 -21.16 6.28 1.82
N VAL A 98 -21.17 7.39 1.09
CA VAL A 98 -19.96 8.15 0.68
C VAL A 98 -19.03 8.49 1.86
N PRO A 99 -19.49 8.93 3.04
CA PRO A 99 -18.61 9.19 4.18
C PRO A 99 -17.79 7.97 4.62
N VAL A 100 -18.37 6.77 4.54
CA VAL A 100 -17.68 5.52 4.86
C VAL A 100 -16.58 5.23 3.85
N LEU A 101 -16.82 5.51 2.56
CA LEU A 101 -15.82 5.38 1.50
C LEU A 101 -14.61 6.28 1.76
N TYR A 102 -14.81 7.51 2.24
CA TYR A 102 -13.71 8.42 2.61
C TYR A 102 -12.83 7.82 3.72
N VAL A 103 -13.46 7.28 4.78
CA VAL A 103 -12.72 6.64 5.88
C VAL A 103 -11.93 5.43 5.37
N MET A 104 -12.53 4.59 4.53
CA MET A 104 -11.89 3.40 3.99
C MET A 104 -10.68 3.76 3.12
N ILE A 105 -10.83 4.75 2.23
CA ILE A 105 -9.74 5.21 1.36
C ILE A 105 -8.61 5.83 2.19
N PHE A 106 -8.92 6.56 3.24
CA PHE A 106 -7.94 7.08 4.16
C PHE A 106 -7.14 5.95 4.84
N LEU A 107 -7.81 4.89 5.30
CA LEU A 107 -7.17 3.70 5.87
C LEU A 107 -6.29 2.96 4.85
N ILE A 108 -6.74 2.83 3.60
CA ILE A 108 -5.92 2.30 2.50
C ILE A 108 -4.66 3.15 2.31
N GLY A 109 -4.80 4.48 2.35
CA GLY A 109 -3.69 5.42 2.26
C GLY A 109 -2.65 5.20 3.36
N ILE A 110 -3.09 5.10 4.62
CA ILE A 110 -2.21 4.79 5.76
C ILE A 110 -1.50 3.45 5.55
N THR A 111 -2.25 2.42 5.21
CA THR A 111 -1.72 1.05 5.00
C THR A 111 -0.66 1.03 3.90
N LYS A 112 -0.95 1.66 2.76
CA LYS A 112 -0.01 1.79 1.64
C LYS A 112 1.28 2.49 2.06
N GLY A 113 1.15 3.63 2.73
CA GLY A 113 2.30 4.40 3.19
C GLY A 113 3.17 3.61 4.17
N MET A 114 2.55 2.92 5.12
CA MET A 114 3.28 2.09 6.08
C MET A 114 4.01 0.92 5.40
N ILE A 115 3.37 0.20 4.49
CA ILE A 115 4.00 -0.87 3.71
C ILE A 115 5.20 -0.32 2.93
N THR A 116 5.06 0.85 2.32
CA THR A 116 6.15 1.53 1.60
C THR A 116 7.35 1.80 2.51
N ILE A 117 7.12 2.37 3.70
CA ILE A 117 8.18 2.68 4.66
C ILE A 117 8.86 1.41 5.16
N ILE A 118 8.09 0.39 5.55
CA ILE A 118 8.61 -0.89 6.06
C ILE A 118 9.50 -1.56 5.01
N ASN A 119 9.05 -1.68 3.77
CA ASN A 119 9.80 -2.33 2.71
C ASN A 119 11.08 -1.56 2.34
N ASN A 120 11.01 -0.24 2.26
CA ASN A 120 12.20 0.59 2.03
C ASN A 120 13.22 0.43 3.16
N HIS A 121 12.76 0.39 4.42
CA HIS A 121 13.62 0.16 5.58
C HIS A 121 14.24 -1.24 5.55
N ALA A 122 13.44 -2.28 5.29
CA ALA A 122 13.90 -3.66 5.21
C ALA A 122 14.97 -3.87 4.12
N ILE A 123 14.74 -3.35 2.91
CA ILE A 123 15.72 -3.39 1.81
C ILE A 123 17.03 -2.71 2.21
N ARG A 124 16.97 -1.50 2.76
CA ARG A 124 18.17 -0.78 3.21
C ARG A 124 18.95 -1.55 4.25
N GLN A 125 18.25 -2.18 5.19
CA GLN A 125 18.87 -2.94 6.28
C GLN A 125 19.63 -4.19 5.78
N VAL A 126 19.08 -4.91 4.79
CA VAL A 126 19.72 -6.14 4.29
C VAL A 126 20.73 -5.91 3.17
N THR A 127 20.65 -4.78 2.44
CA THR A 127 21.52 -4.49 1.28
C THR A 127 22.58 -3.43 1.55
N GLY A 128 22.67 -2.88 2.79
CA GLY A 128 23.62 -1.82 3.12
C GLY A 128 23.32 -0.50 2.40
N SER A 129 22.03 -0.17 2.19
CA SER A 129 21.56 1.05 1.52
C SER A 129 21.89 1.15 0.02
N SER A 130 22.05 0.02 -0.66
CA SER A 130 22.28 0.01 -2.10
C SER A 130 21.09 0.58 -2.88
N ASN A 131 21.33 1.62 -3.66
CA ASN A 131 20.31 2.28 -4.48
C ASN A 131 19.74 1.37 -5.58
N GLN A 132 20.51 0.38 -6.05
CA GLN A 132 20.05 -0.56 -7.08
C GLN A 132 18.83 -1.36 -6.61
N TYR A 133 18.86 -1.90 -5.38
CA TYR A 133 17.75 -2.66 -4.82
C TYR A 133 16.52 -1.80 -4.57
N LEU A 134 16.70 -0.54 -4.17
CA LEU A 134 15.59 0.41 -4.01
C LEU A 134 14.95 0.76 -5.35
N ASN A 135 15.75 1.01 -6.39
CA ASN A 135 15.23 1.28 -7.73
C ASN A 135 14.46 0.06 -8.28
N LEU A 136 14.99 -1.15 -8.06
CA LEU A 136 14.32 -2.39 -8.46
C LEU A 136 13.00 -2.59 -7.69
N LEU A 137 12.94 -2.22 -6.42
CA LEU A 137 11.72 -2.23 -5.62
C LEU A 137 10.63 -1.35 -6.25
N HIS A 138 10.96 -0.11 -6.61
CA HIS A 138 10.03 0.80 -7.27
C HIS A 138 9.67 0.34 -8.70
N MET A 139 10.58 -0.32 -9.39
CA MET A 139 10.29 -0.95 -10.69
C MET A 139 9.23 -2.05 -10.55
N TRP A 140 9.33 -2.92 -9.54
CA TRP A 140 8.31 -3.93 -9.28
C TRP A 140 6.93 -3.35 -8.96
N TYR A 141 6.89 -2.22 -8.26
CA TYR A 141 5.64 -1.47 -8.06
C TYR A 141 5.04 -0.99 -9.40
N ALA A 142 5.87 -0.41 -10.27
CA ALA A 142 5.44 0.05 -11.58
C ALA A 142 4.96 -1.11 -12.46
N VAL A 143 5.66 -2.26 -12.46
CA VAL A 143 5.23 -3.47 -13.17
C VAL A 143 3.87 -3.94 -12.67
N GLY A 144 3.66 -3.99 -11.35
CA GLY A 144 2.36 -4.33 -10.74
C GLY A 144 1.25 -3.35 -11.15
N PHE A 145 1.59 -2.09 -11.33
CA PHE A 145 0.63 -1.07 -11.78
C PHE A 145 0.24 -1.23 -13.26
N PHE A 146 1.12 -1.69 -14.13
CA PHE A 146 0.86 -1.78 -15.58
C PHE A 146 0.40 -3.16 -16.07
N LEU A 147 0.66 -4.22 -15.31
CA LEU A 147 0.44 -5.60 -15.77
C LEU A 147 -1.04 -6.00 -15.98
N PRO A 148 -2.03 -5.49 -15.19
CA PRO A 148 -3.44 -5.81 -15.38
C PRO A 148 -4.15 -5.06 -16.53
N CYS A 149 -3.43 -4.24 -17.29
CA CYS A 149 -3.98 -3.56 -18.49
C CYS A 149 -3.87 -4.50 -19.75
#